data_31800f93acd700fa64d432a835c5ad46
#
_entry.id   31800f93acd700fa64d432a835c5ad46
#
_cell.length_a   1.000
_cell.length_b   1.000
_cell.length_c   1.000
_cell.angle_alpha   90.00
_cell.angle_beta   90.00
_cell.angle_gamma   90.00
#
_symmetry.space_group_name_H-M   'P 1'
#
loop_
_entity.id
_entity.type
_entity.pdbx_description
1 polymer ?
#
loop_
_entity_poly.entity_id
_entity_poly.type
_entity_poly.pdbx_seq_one_letter_code
_entity_poly.pdbx_strand_id
1 'polypeptide(L)'
;IDHIAQLGPRWRATNGSEASTLLTRGLSDLSPYFVDYLPQLVLTATVTPLALATILYLDFWSAFIAAIVVPLIPVFMALIGRFTQDASSAKLESMQQLGAQMLDLIAGLPTLRALGREGAPRKHLAALSASNTRATMGTLRVAFLSGAVLEFLSTLCVALVAVEVGMRMVFGNVDLFTGLAVIMLAPEVFEPLRQVGAQFHASANGVA
;
A
#
# COMPACT_ATOMS: atom_id res chain seq x y z
N ILE A 1 1.97 19.97 -20.94
CA ILE A 1 0.79 20.51 -21.67
C ILE A 1 1.25 21.00 -23.05
N ASP A 2 2.32 21.81 -23.13
CA ASP A 2 2.82 22.35 -24.40
C ASP A 2 3.24 21.28 -25.41
N HIS A 3 3.84 20.19 -24.95
CA HIS A 3 4.21 19.06 -25.79
C HIS A 3 2.99 18.36 -26.41
N ILE A 4 1.92 18.17 -25.64
CA ILE A 4 0.65 17.60 -26.11
C ILE A 4 -0.03 18.54 -27.13
N ALA A 5 0.11 19.85 -26.96
CA ALA A 5 -0.41 20.83 -27.90
C ALA A 5 0.31 20.79 -29.26
N GLN A 6 1.59 20.46 -29.27
CA GLN A 6 2.44 20.36 -30.47
C GLN A 6 2.20 19.09 -31.31
N LEU A 7 1.67 18.01 -30.71
CA LEU A 7 1.43 16.71 -31.36
C LEU A 7 0.28 16.73 -32.40
N GLY A 8 -0.48 17.83 -32.46
CA GLY A 8 -1.46 18.08 -33.51
C GLY A 8 -2.85 17.40 -33.29
N PRO A 9 -3.83 17.75 -34.14
CA PRO A 9 -5.22 17.32 -33.94
C PRO A 9 -5.46 15.82 -34.18
N ARG A 10 -4.68 15.18 -35.06
CA ARG A 10 -4.80 13.74 -35.33
C ARG A 10 -4.42 12.89 -34.12
N TRP A 11 -3.34 13.24 -33.45
CA TRP A 11 -2.90 12.55 -32.23
C TRP A 11 -3.95 12.73 -31.10
N ARG A 12 -4.49 13.94 -30.96
CA ARG A 12 -5.55 14.22 -29.98
C ARG A 12 -6.83 13.44 -30.24
N ALA A 13 -7.19 13.20 -31.49
CA ALA A 13 -8.39 12.40 -31.81
C ALA A 13 -8.23 10.92 -31.40
N THR A 14 -7.01 10.38 -31.46
CA THR A 14 -6.74 8.98 -31.10
C THR A 14 -6.44 8.81 -29.62
N ASN A 15 -5.69 9.74 -29.00
CA ASN A 15 -5.17 9.61 -27.64
C ASN A 15 -5.72 10.67 -26.66
N GLY A 16 -6.70 11.45 -27.07
CA GLY A 16 -7.22 12.59 -26.28
C GLY A 16 -7.85 12.19 -24.94
N SER A 17 -8.51 11.04 -24.87
CA SER A 17 -9.08 10.50 -23.61
C SER A 17 -7.97 10.05 -22.64
N GLU A 18 -6.93 9.42 -23.16
CA GLU A 18 -5.78 8.96 -22.40
C GLU A 18 -4.94 10.15 -21.89
N ALA A 19 -4.69 11.14 -22.75
CA ALA A 19 -4.01 12.36 -22.37
C ALA A 19 -4.78 13.18 -21.32
N SER A 20 -6.10 13.27 -21.41
CA SER A 20 -6.91 13.96 -20.40
C SER A 20 -6.92 13.22 -19.07
N THR A 21 -6.92 11.89 -19.08
CA THR A 21 -6.85 11.06 -17.88
C THR A 21 -5.48 11.19 -17.22
N LEU A 22 -4.39 11.19 -17.99
CA LEU A 22 -3.04 11.43 -17.48
C LEU A 22 -2.89 12.82 -16.86
N LEU A 23 -3.47 13.85 -17.46
CA LEU A 23 -3.39 15.22 -16.93
C LEU A 23 -4.26 15.46 -15.69
N THR A 24 -5.37 14.77 -15.57
CA THR A 24 -6.31 14.97 -14.45
C THR A 24 -6.09 14.00 -13.30
N ARG A 25 -5.84 12.72 -13.59
CA ARG A 25 -5.64 11.67 -12.60
C ARG A 25 -4.18 11.32 -12.37
N GLY A 26 -3.37 11.26 -13.42
CA GLY A 26 -1.98 10.86 -13.30
C GLY A 26 -1.17 11.72 -12.33
N LEU A 27 -1.41 13.03 -12.31
CA LEU A 27 -0.79 13.94 -11.32
C LEU A 27 -1.32 13.73 -9.90
N SER A 28 -2.62 13.47 -9.74
CA SER A 28 -3.20 13.21 -8.41
C SER A 28 -2.80 11.84 -7.86
N ASP A 29 -2.66 10.84 -8.71
CA ASP A 29 -2.26 9.49 -8.34
C ASP A 29 -0.75 9.37 -7.99
N LEU A 30 0.08 10.29 -8.54
CA LEU A 30 1.49 10.44 -8.16
C LEU A 30 1.69 11.18 -6.82
N SER A 31 0.71 11.96 -6.37
CA SER A 31 0.82 12.73 -5.12
C SER A 31 1.14 11.85 -3.89
N PRO A 32 0.49 10.72 -3.63
CA PRO A 32 0.79 9.85 -2.49
C PRO A 32 2.24 9.32 -2.52
N TYR A 33 2.79 9.09 -3.70
CA TYR A 33 4.18 8.64 -3.83
C TYR A 33 5.18 9.69 -3.36
N PHE A 34 5.02 10.95 -3.80
CA PHE A 34 5.96 12.03 -3.47
C PHE A 34 5.73 12.66 -2.11
N VAL A 35 4.47 12.78 -1.69
CA VAL A 35 4.09 13.51 -0.46
C VAL A 35 4.09 12.59 0.76
N ASP A 36 3.68 11.32 0.61
CA ASP A 36 3.51 10.41 1.74
C ASP A 36 4.63 9.35 1.79
N TYR A 37 4.89 8.65 0.66
CA TYR A 37 5.82 7.53 0.65
C TYR A 37 7.29 7.94 0.73
N LEU A 38 7.74 8.89 -0.09
CA LEU A 38 9.14 9.33 -0.11
C LEU A 38 9.61 9.93 1.23
N PRO A 39 8.90 10.88 1.85
CA PRO A 39 9.29 11.41 3.15
C PRO A 39 9.31 10.33 4.23
N GLN A 40 8.33 9.40 4.20
CA GLN A 40 8.28 8.30 5.16
C GLN A 40 9.46 7.33 5.00
N LEU A 41 9.93 7.12 3.77
CA LEU A 41 11.09 6.29 3.48
C LEU A 41 12.38 6.91 4.04
N VAL A 42 12.56 8.24 3.86
CA VAL A 42 13.69 9.00 4.46
C VAL A 42 13.62 8.96 5.98
N LEU A 43 12.43 9.15 6.55
CA LEU A 43 12.23 9.13 7.99
C LEU A 43 12.56 7.74 8.56
N THR A 44 12.14 6.67 7.90
CA THR A 44 12.47 5.29 8.30
C THR A 44 13.98 5.02 8.20
N ALA A 45 14.62 5.48 7.13
CA ALA A 45 16.07 5.28 6.93
C ALA A 45 16.91 6.03 7.98
N THR A 46 16.37 7.05 8.63
CA THR A 46 17.07 7.84 9.66
C THR A 46 16.65 7.45 11.08
N VAL A 47 15.36 7.39 11.36
CA VAL A 47 14.83 7.17 12.72
C VAL A 47 15.04 5.72 13.18
N THR A 48 14.79 4.73 12.32
CA THR A 48 14.94 3.32 12.69
C THR A 48 16.37 2.94 13.08
N PRO A 49 17.44 3.31 12.31
CA PRO A 49 18.81 3.06 12.74
C PRO A 49 19.20 3.85 13.99
N LEU A 50 18.74 5.09 14.12
CA LEU A 50 19.03 5.91 15.29
C LEU A 50 18.41 5.32 16.57
N ALA A 51 17.14 4.94 16.50
CA ALA A 51 16.45 4.29 17.62
C ALA A 51 17.12 2.95 17.98
N LEU A 52 17.45 2.15 16.96
CA LEU A 52 18.17 0.88 17.16
C LEU A 52 19.55 1.09 17.77
N ALA A 53 20.30 2.10 17.32
CA ALA A 53 21.60 2.46 17.91
C ALA A 53 21.46 2.92 19.37
N THR A 54 20.41 3.65 19.68
CA THR A 54 20.10 4.08 21.06
C THR A 54 19.79 2.87 21.95
N ILE A 55 18.97 1.93 21.47
CA ILE A 55 18.69 0.68 22.19
C ILE A 55 19.98 -0.14 22.35
N LEU A 56 20.83 -0.22 21.32
CA LEU A 56 22.10 -0.94 21.38
C LEU A 56 23.05 -0.36 22.43
N TYR A 57 23.04 0.96 22.58
CA TYR A 57 23.83 1.63 23.62
C TYR A 57 23.30 1.34 25.03
N LEU A 58 22.00 1.24 25.20
CA LEU A 58 21.34 0.98 26.48
C LEU A 58 21.39 -0.51 26.85
N ASP A 59 21.05 -1.39 25.94
CA ASP A 59 20.98 -2.83 26.13
C ASP A 59 21.24 -3.62 24.84
N PHE A 60 22.30 -4.42 24.85
CA PHE A 60 22.74 -5.21 23.71
C PHE A 60 21.72 -6.30 23.31
N TRP A 61 21.14 -7.01 24.29
CA TRP A 61 20.23 -8.13 24.02
C TRP A 61 18.92 -7.67 23.39
N SER A 62 18.33 -6.60 23.90
CA SER A 62 17.12 -6.01 23.32
C SER A 62 17.37 -5.49 21.92
N ALA A 63 18.52 -4.85 21.68
CA ALA A 63 18.92 -4.40 20.34
C ALA A 63 19.09 -5.58 19.37
N PHE A 64 19.63 -6.69 19.82
CA PHE A 64 19.80 -7.90 19.02
C PHE A 64 18.45 -8.49 18.59
N ILE A 65 17.47 -8.56 19.50
CA ILE A 65 16.11 -9.00 19.17
C ILE A 65 15.50 -8.07 18.12
N ALA A 66 15.56 -6.76 18.34
CA ALA A 66 15.02 -5.78 17.40
C ALA A 66 15.73 -5.85 16.04
N ALA A 67 17.07 -6.01 16.02
CA ALA A 67 17.88 -6.10 14.80
C ALA A 67 17.56 -7.33 13.94
N ILE A 68 17.09 -8.42 14.52
CA ILE A 68 16.63 -9.60 13.77
C ILE A 68 15.26 -9.33 13.14
N VAL A 69 14.37 -8.64 13.84
CA VAL A 69 12.99 -8.42 13.36
C VAL A 69 12.92 -7.29 12.35
N VAL A 70 13.73 -6.25 12.47
CA VAL A 70 13.77 -5.12 11.53
C VAL A 70 13.91 -5.57 10.06
N PRO A 71 14.88 -6.41 9.65
CA PRO A 71 14.98 -6.87 8.26
C PRO A 71 13.86 -7.84 7.85
N LEU A 72 13.23 -8.50 8.80
CA LEU A 72 12.12 -9.41 8.51
C LEU A 72 10.90 -8.66 7.95
N ILE A 73 10.65 -7.42 8.40
CA ILE A 73 9.57 -6.57 7.92
C ILE A 73 9.67 -6.31 6.40
N PRO A 74 10.77 -5.76 5.84
CA PRO A 74 10.88 -5.55 4.39
C PRO A 74 10.86 -6.87 3.59
N VAL A 75 11.35 -7.97 4.15
CA VAL A 75 11.25 -9.30 3.50
C VAL A 75 9.78 -9.71 3.36
N PHE A 76 9.00 -9.60 4.41
CA PHE A 76 7.55 -9.88 4.34
C PHE A 76 6.82 -8.90 3.42
N MET A 77 7.19 -7.61 3.44
CA MET A 77 6.63 -6.62 2.52
C MET A 77 6.91 -6.98 1.05
N ALA A 78 8.13 -7.38 0.72
CA ALA A 78 8.48 -7.79 -0.64
C ALA A 78 7.72 -9.06 -1.06
N LEU A 79 7.55 -10.01 -0.14
CA LEU A 79 6.80 -11.24 -0.40
C LEU A 79 5.32 -10.94 -0.66
N ILE A 80 4.69 -10.15 0.20
CA ILE A 80 3.27 -9.78 0.07
C ILE A 80 3.08 -8.83 -1.13
N GLY A 81 4.05 -7.96 -1.41
CA GLY A 81 4.03 -7.05 -2.55
C GLY A 81 3.86 -7.76 -3.90
N ARG A 82 4.44 -8.95 -4.07
CA ARG A 82 4.24 -9.78 -5.27
C ARG A 82 2.78 -10.20 -5.42
N PHE A 83 2.14 -10.66 -4.35
CA PHE A 83 0.71 -11.01 -4.36
C PHE A 83 -0.19 -9.78 -4.61
N THR A 84 0.24 -8.61 -4.15
CA THR A 84 -0.49 -7.35 -4.36
C THR A 84 -0.47 -6.93 -5.82
N GLN A 85 0.67 -7.11 -6.52
CA GLN A 85 0.82 -6.75 -7.92
C GLN A 85 -0.14 -7.54 -8.81
N ASP A 86 -0.24 -8.85 -8.60
CA ASP A 86 -1.18 -9.72 -9.33
C ASP A 86 -2.65 -9.31 -9.10
N ALA A 87 -3.00 -8.99 -7.85
CA ALA A 87 -4.34 -8.55 -7.50
C ALA A 87 -4.68 -7.16 -8.06
N SER A 88 -3.70 -6.24 -8.13
CA SER A 88 -3.87 -4.90 -8.69
C SER A 88 -4.06 -4.92 -10.20
N SER A 89 -3.28 -5.71 -10.92
CA SER A 89 -3.43 -5.87 -12.38
C SER A 89 -4.78 -6.45 -12.76
N ALA A 90 -5.25 -7.48 -12.04
CA ALA A 90 -6.58 -8.06 -12.24
C ALA A 90 -7.72 -7.05 -11.99
N LYS A 91 -7.55 -6.18 -10.98
CA LYS A 91 -8.50 -5.10 -10.71
C LYS A 91 -8.54 -4.08 -11.84
N LEU A 92 -7.37 -3.65 -12.34
CA LEU A 92 -7.27 -2.68 -13.42
C LEU A 92 -7.91 -3.21 -14.71
N GLU A 93 -7.62 -4.45 -15.09
CA GLU A 93 -8.23 -5.10 -16.24
C GLU A 93 -9.76 -5.19 -16.11
N SER A 94 -10.26 -5.58 -14.95
CA SER A 94 -11.70 -5.64 -14.66
C SER A 94 -12.36 -4.27 -14.72
N MET A 95 -11.69 -3.21 -14.27
CA MET A 95 -12.19 -1.83 -14.38
C MET A 95 -12.23 -1.35 -15.84
N GLN A 96 -11.19 -1.65 -16.63
CA GLN A 96 -11.13 -1.29 -18.04
C GLN A 96 -12.25 -1.97 -18.83
N GLN A 97 -12.49 -3.27 -18.60
CA GLN A 97 -13.57 -4.03 -19.23
C GLN A 97 -14.94 -3.44 -18.87
N LEU A 98 -15.17 -3.13 -17.60
CA LEU A 98 -16.42 -2.52 -17.15
C LEU A 98 -16.63 -1.14 -17.79
N GLY A 99 -15.59 -0.30 -17.83
CA GLY A 99 -15.62 1.03 -18.42
C GLY A 99 -15.91 1.00 -19.92
N ALA A 100 -15.23 0.13 -20.69
CA ALA A 100 -15.43 -0.03 -22.12
C ALA A 100 -16.87 -0.47 -22.43
N GLN A 101 -17.39 -1.43 -21.70
CA GLN A 101 -18.77 -1.92 -21.92
C GLN A 101 -19.83 -0.93 -21.47
N MET A 102 -19.59 -0.12 -20.45
CA MET A 102 -20.46 0.99 -20.08
C MET A 102 -20.54 2.03 -21.20
N LEU A 103 -19.41 2.41 -21.80
CA LEU A 103 -19.38 3.36 -22.91
C LEU A 103 -20.08 2.82 -24.15
N ASP A 104 -19.87 1.55 -24.50
CA ASP A 104 -20.53 0.88 -25.62
C ASP A 104 -22.06 0.82 -25.41
N LEU A 105 -22.50 0.56 -24.19
CA LEU A 105 -23.90 0.53 -23.80
C LEU A 105 -24.55 1.92 -23.89
N ILE A 106 -23.86 2.97 -23.47
CA ILE A 106 -24.32 4.35 -23.57
C ILE A 106 -24.47 4.73 -25.05
N ALA A 107 -23.51 4.40 -25.89
CA ALA A 107 -23.56 4.63 -27.33
C ALA A 107 -24.69 3.84 -28.02
N GLY A 108 -24.95 2.60 -27.62
CA GLY A 108 -25.97 1.72 -28.13
C GLY A 108 -27.36 1.95 -27.52
N LEU A 109 -27.50 2.78 -26.48
CA LEU A 109 -28.77 2.98 -25.76
C LEU A 109 -29.93 3.46 -26.65
N PRO A 110 -29.76 4.40 -27.62
CA PRO A 110 -30.81 4.79 -28.53
C PRO A 110 -31.39 3.62 -29.36
N THR A 111 -30.50 2.75 -29.83
CA THR A 111 -30.86 1.56 -30.63
C THR A 111 -31.62 0.53 -29.79
N LEU A 112 -31.14 0.27 -28.55
CA LEU A 112 -31.80 -0.64 -27.62
C LEU A 112 -33.21 -0.15 -27.24
N ARG A 113 -33.34 1.16 -27.06
CA ARG A 113 -34.65 1.79 -26.76
C ARG A 113 -35.62 1.71 -27.94
N ALA A 114 -35.12 1.94 -29.15
CA ALA A 114 -35.93 1.81 -30.37
C ALA A 114 -36.43 0.37 -30.58
N LEU A 115 -35.70 -0.62 -30.13
CA LEU A 115 -36.04 -2.04 -30.20
C LEU A 115 -36.83 -2.54 -28.97
N GLY A 116 -37.12 -1.71 -27.98
CA GLY A 116 -37.79 -2.10 -26.72
C GLY A 116 -36.97 -3.08 -25.85
N ARG A 117 -35.64 -3.15 -26.04
CA ARG A 117 -34.74 -4.09 -25.37
C ARG A 117 -33.79 -3.44 -24.36
N GLU A 118 -34.14 -2.30 -23.80
CA GLU A 118 -33.35 -1.54 -22.82
C GLU A 118 -33.00 -2.33 -21.55
N GLY A 119 -33.76 -3.37 -21.21
CA GLY A 119 -33.49 -4.24 -20.06
C GLY A 119 -32.51 -5.39 -20.33
N ALA A 120 -32.18 -5.68 -21.59
CA ALA A 120 -31.37 -6.84 -21.97
C ALA A 120 -29.92 -6.80 -21.38
N PRO A 121 -29.24 -5.63 -21.32
CA PRO A 121 -27.86 -5.57 -20.80
C PRO A 121 -27.74 -5.73 -19.28
N ARG A 122 -28.83 -5.63 -18.52
CA ARG A 122 -28.81 -5.63 -17.05
C ARG A 122 -28.08 -6.83 -16.45
N LYS A 123 -28.35 -8.04 -16.98
CA LYS A 123 -27.70 -9.27 -16.46
C LYS A 123 -26.20 -9.28 -16.74
N HIS A 124 -25.80 -8.81 -17.90
CA HIS A 124 -24.40 -8.76 -18.30
C HIS A 124 -23.63 -7.71 -17.48
N LEU A 125 -24.18 -6.52 -17.31
CA LEU A 125 -23.62 -5.48 -16.43
C LEU A 125 -23.53 -5.94 -14.98
N ALA A 126 -24.53 -6.63 -14.47
CA ALA A 126 -24.49 -7.16 -13.10
C ALA A 126 -23.35 -8.20 -12.93
N ALA A 127 -23.11 -9.06 -13.94
CA ALA A 127 -22.02 -10.02 -13.92
C ALA A 127 -20.64 -9.34 -13.93
N LEU A 128 -20.48 -8.32 -14.76
CA LEU A 128 -19.24 -7.52 -14.83
C LEU A 128 -18.97 -6.73 -13.54
N SER A 129 -20.02 -6.09 -13.00
CA SER A 129 -19.94 -5.39 -11.72
C SER A 129 -19.55 -6.35 -10.58
N ALA A 130 -20.12 -7.56 -10.58
CA ALA A 130 -19.74 -8.60 -9.61
C ALA A 130 -18.28 -9.07 -9.79
N SER A 131 -17.79 -9.15 -11.03
CA SER A 131 -16.38 -9.45 -11.33
C SER A 131 -15.46 -8.36 -10.80
N ASN A 132 -15.76 -7.10 -11.09
CA ASN A 132 -14.99 -5.95 -10.58
C ASN A 132 -15.00 -5.88 -9.05
N THR A 133 -16.13 -6.17 -8.42
CA THR A 133 -16.24 -6.23 -6.95
C THR A 133 -15.35 -7.33 -6.37
N ARG A 134 -15.29 -8.52 -7.01
CA ARG A 134 -14.40 -9.61 -6.57
C ARG A 134 -12.93 -9.25 -6.71
N ALA A 135 -12.54 -8.64 -7.83
CA ALA A 135 -11.17 -8.18 -8.05
C ALA A 135 -10.76 -7.11 -7.01
N THR A 136 -11.61 -6.12 -6.76
CA THR A 136 -11.42 -5.09 -5.74
C THR A 136 -11.30 -5.71 -4.33
N MET A 137 -12.17 -6.69 -4.01
CA MET A 137 -12.11 -7.38 -2.73
C MET A 137 -10.83 -8.22 -2.58
N GLY A 138 -10.32 -8.78 -3.68
CA GLY A 138 -9.02 -9.45 -3.73
C GLY A 138 -7.89 -8.51 -3.33
N THR A 139 -7.80 -7.35 -3.95
CA THR A 139 -6.81 -6.31 -3.62
C THR A 139 -6.91 -5.87 -2.15
N LEU A 140 -8.14 -5.62 -1.67
CA LEU A 140 -8.36 -5.24 -0.27
C LEU A 140 -7.91 -6.32 0.71
N ARG A 141 -8.20 -7.60 0.43
CA ARG A 141 -7.76 -8.70 1.30
C ARG A 141 -6.23 -8.75 1.43
N VAL A 142 -5.51 -8.58 0.33
CA VAL A 142 -4.04 -8.58 0.35
C VAL A 142 -3.51 -7.36 1.12
N ALA A 143 -4.09 -6.19 0.91
CA ALA A 143 -3.71 -4.97 1.63
C ALA A 143 -3.95 -5.10 3.15
N PHE A 144 -5.12 -5.61 3.56
CA PHE A 144 -5.41 -5.85 4.97
C PHE A 144 -4.52 -6.94 5.58
N LEU A 145 -4.24 -8.02 4.84
CA LEU A 145 -3.33 -9.06 5.30
C LEU A 145 -1.93 -8.52 5.52
N SER A 146 -1.45 -7.69 4.60
CA SER A 146 -0.16 -7.02 4.72
C SER A 146 -0.08 -6.16 5.99
N GLY A 147 -1.07 -5.30 6.21
CA GLY A 147 -1.16 -4.47 7.41
C GLY A 147 -1.22 -5.30 8.70
N ALA A 148 -2.05 -6.35 8.71
CA ALA A 148 -2.17 -7.22 9.86
C ALA A 148 -0.87 -7.98 10.19
N VAL A 149 -0.14 -8.45 9.19
CA VAL A 149 1.16 -9.12 9.39
C VAL A 149 2.20 -8.16 9.96
N LEU A 150 2.27 -6.93 9.42
CA LEU A 150 3.18 -5.90 9.93
C LEU A 150 2.86 -5.51 11.37
N GLU A 151 1.59 -5.31 11.68
CA GLU A 151 1.11 -5.01 13.04
C GLU A 151 1.42 -6.15 14.02
N PHE A 152 1.13 -7.39 13.62
CA PHE A 152 1.42 -8.56 14.43
C PHE A 152 2.93 -8.71 14.70
N LEU A 153 3.76 -8.52 13.66
CA LEU A 153 5.21 -8.70 13.77
C LEU A 153 5.83 -7.63 14.68
N SER A 154 5.42 -6.36 14.52
CA SER A 154 5.89 -5.27 15.38
C SER A 154 5.45 -5.44 16.83
N THR A 155 4.18 -5.77 17.05
CA THR A 155 3.63 -6.01 18.39
C THR A 155 4.30 -7.20 19.08
N LEU A 156 4.52 -8.29 18.35
CA LEU A 156 5.23 -9.47 18.87
C LEU A 156 6.66 -9.11 19.28
N CYS A 157 7.36 -8.32 18.49
CA CYS A 157 8.71 -7.89 18.82
C CYS A 157 8.75 -7.02 20.07
N VAL A 158 7.86 -6.03 20.16
CA VAL A 158 7.74 -5.18 21.36
C VAL A 158 7.45 -6.02 22.60
N ALA A 159 6.55 -7.01 22.48
CA ALA A 159 6.24 -7.93 23.57
C ALA A 159 7.45 -8.79 23.98
N LEU A 160 8.23 -9.30 23.00
CA LEU A 160 9.45 -10.07 23.29
C LEU A 160 10.48 -9.23 24.00
N VAL A 161 10.72 -7.99 23.55
CA VAL A 161 11.65 -7.06 24.20
C VAL A 161 11.16 -6.74 25.61
N ALA A 162 9.87 -6.47 25.80
CA ALA A 162 9.31 -6.15 27.11
C ALA A 162 9.44 -7.31 28.09
N VAL A 163 9.21 -8.54 27.64
CA VAL A 163 9.34 -9.75 28.48
C VAL A 163 10.82 -10.00 28.82
N GLU A 164 11.70 -9.93 27.84
CA GLU A 164 13.15 -10.13 28.04
C GLU A 164 13.72 -9.11 29.03
N VAL A 165 13.47 -7.83 28.81
CA VAL A 165 13.93 -6.74 29.69
C VAL A 165 13.26 -6.86 31.06
N GLY A 166 11.96 -7.13 31.14
CA GLY A 166 11.22 -7.28 32.39
C GLY A 166 11.76 -8.42 33.24
N MET A 167 12.08 -9.57 32.64
CA MET A 167 12.70 -10.69 33.35
C MET A 167 14.07 -10.31 33.91
N ARG A 168 14.92 -9.64 33.11
CA ARG A 168 16.26 -9.21 33.55
C ARG A 168 16.23 -8.15 34.62
N MET A 169 15.20 -7.27 34.60
CA MET A 169 14.96 -6.32 35.69
C MET A 169 14.64 -7.03 37.02
N VAL A 170 13.77 -8.05 36.97
CA VAL A 170 13.41 -8.84 38.17
C VAL A 170 14.63 -9.55 38.75
N PHE A 171 15.53 -10.05 37.91
CA PHE A 171 16.79 -10.69 38.33
C PHE A 171 17.91 -9.69 38.67
N GLY A 172 17.66 -8.38 38.58
CA GLY A 172 18.64 -7.34 38.91
C GLY A 172 19.79 -7.16 37.88
N ASN A 173 19.64 -7.71 36.69
CA ASN A 173 20.65 -7.61 35.63
C ASN A 173 20.54 -6.32 34.80
N VAL A 174 19.42 -5.62 34.88
CA VAL A 174 19.12 -4.35 34.20
C VAL A 174 18.48 -3.42 35.20
N ASP A 175 18.92 -2.17 35.26
CA ASP A 175 18.30 -1.16 36.11
C ASP A 175 16.96 -0.67 35.55
N LEU A 176 16.14 -0.08 36.43
CA LEU A 176 14.81 0.36 36.09
C LEU A 176 14.79 1.42 34.97
N PHE A 177 15.76 2.34 35.00
CA PHE A 177 15.82 3.41 33.98
C PHE A 177 16.09 2.82 32.59
N THR A 178 17.12 1.98 32.46
CA THR A 178 17.46 1.31 31.19
C THR A 178 16.32 0.44 30.70
N GLY A 179 15.69 -0.34 31.59
CA GLY A 179 14.60 -1.21 31.21
C GLY A 179 13.38 -0.43 30.70
N LEU A 180 12.95 0.62 31.39
CA LEU A 180 11.84 1.47 30.93
C LEU A 180 12.19 2.20 29.63
N ALA A 181 13.40 2.73 29.50
CA ALA A 181 13.83 3.41 28.29
C ALA A 181 13.78 2.49 27.06
N VAL A 182 14.27 1.25 27.18
CA VAL A 182 14.25 0.26 26.10
C VAL A 182 12.81 -0.11 25.73
N ILE A 183 11.94 -0.38 26.70
CA ILE A 183 10.52 -0.73 26.46
C ILE A 183 9.79 0.42 25.76
N MET A 184 10.08 1.68 26.13
CA MET A 184 9.48 2.85 25.50
C MET A 184 10.02 3.13 24.09
N LEU A 185 11.31 2.82 23.82
CA LEU A 185 11.94 3.01 22.52
C LEU A 185 11.62 1.89 21.53
N ALA A 186 11.30 0.69 22.02
CA ALA A 186 11.05 -0.46 21.14
C ALA A 186 9.96 -0.21 20.09
N PRO A 187 8.78 0.38 20.40
CA PRO A 187 7.78 0.72 19.39
C PRO A 187 8.29 1.71 18.33
N GLU A 188 9.13 2.68 18.72
CA GLU A 188 9.66 3.71 17.83
C GLU A 188 10.56 3.17 16.72
N VAL A 189 11.18 1.99 16.93
CA VAL A 189 11.96 1.30 15.90
C VAL A 189 11.06 0.79 14.77
N PHE A 190 9.85 0.33 15.10
CA PHE A 190 8.96 -0.36 14.16
C PHE A 190 7.91 0.56 13.54
N GLU A 191 7.54 1.65 14.22
CA GLU A 191 6.50 2.57 13.74
C GLU A 191 6.82 3.16 12.35
N PRO A 192 8.03 3.68 12.06
CA PRO A 192 8.36 4.17 10.74
C PRO A 192 8.28 3.09 9.65
N LEU A 193 8.72 1.87 9.94
CA LEU A 193 8.66 0.73 9.03
C LEU A 193 7.23 0.33 8.71
N ARG A 194 6.34 0.32 9.71
CA ARG A 194 4.92 0.05 9.55
C ARG A 194 4.25 1.09 8.67
N GLN A 195 4.58 2.35 8.85
CA GLN A 195 4.05 3.45 8.03
C GLN A 195 4.53 3.37 6.58
N VAL A 196 5.80 3.04 6.33
CA VAL A 196 6.29 2.77 4.96
C VAL A 196 5.48 1.63 4.33
N GLY A 197 5.20 0.56 5.08
CA GLY A 197 4.39 -0.54 4.60
C GLY A 197 2.97 -0.13 4.18
N ALA A 198 2.33 0.69 4.98
CA ALA A 198 0.99 1.22 4.68
C ALA A 198 1.00 2.13 3.43
N GLN A 199 1.98 3.02 3.33
CA GLN A 199 2.10 3.96 2.20
C GLN A 199 2.57 3.27 0.91
N PHE A 200 3.32 2.17 1.00
CA PHE A 200 3.74 1.40 -0.17
C PHE A 200 2.55 0.91 -0.99
N HIS A 201 1.51 0.39 -0.36
CA HIS A 201 0.31 -0.08 -1.04
C HIS A 201 -0.50 1.06 -1.66
N ALA A 202 -0.52 2.23 -1.03
CA ALA A 202 -1.17 3.42 -1.56
C ALA A 202 -0.43 3.97 -2.80
N SER A 203 0.91 3.97 -2.76
CA SER A 203 1.75 4.50 -3.84
C SER A 203 1.88 3.56 -5.04
N ALA A 204 1.81 2.24 -4.83
CA ALA A 204 1.90 1.26 -5.92
C ALA A 204 0.79 1.41 -6.97
N ASN A 205 -0.37 1.95 -6.58
CA ASN A 205 -1.46 2.25 -7.51
C ASN A 205 -1.20 3.50 -8.37
N GLY A 206 -0.28 4.38 -7.99
CA GLY A 206 0.04 5.61 -8.73
C GLY A 206 1.22 5.48 -9.71
N VAL A 207 2.00 4.38 -9.61
CA VAL A 207 3.19 4.13 -10.45
C VAL A 207 2.91 3.07 -11.54
N ALA A 208 1.79 2.36 -11.45
CA ALA A 208 1.31 1.39 -12.47
C ALA A 208 0.45 2.07 -13.52
#